data_2ebfe7283bf6c8a2e55e57d795d0e993
#
_entry.id   2ebfe7283bf6c8a2e55e57d795d0e993
#
_cell.length_a   1.000
_cell.length_b   1.000
_cell.length_c   1.000
_cell.angle_alpha   90.00
_cell.angle_beta   90.00
_cell.angle_gamma   90.00
#
_symmetry.space_group_name_H-M   'P 1'
#
loop_
_entity.id
_entity.type
_entity.pdbx_description
1 polymer ?
#
loop_
_entity_poly.entity_id
_entity_poly.type
_entity_poly.pdbx_seq_one_letter_code
_entity_poly.pdbx_strand_id
1 'polypeptide(L)'
;MNGLKLLTNCNFSYWFLLLLFALIALVIGNICYEVVSKLNAQSFLDHFSDLLTSISITFFNNIIATILAIIIAFLITNYLYNKNFFKSSFLIILISFPHISYCIGITYLFATSGFFARLFAFFYGNDIPFISERGDASSSLIYIISLALREVPFLVLIGLSVLKKINALQIQKQVLVLGHSNLSALLCCIFPIWLKSMGLPILIIVTFCFSNYEFSSILGPQFPHMINVKIIESWYSTNFDLIQQMNSLIIITILSSILALTTLYILMQILIGYLKNKKFSASSNYNLFLLGK
;
A
#
# COMPACT_ATOMS: atom_id res chain seq x y z
N MET A 1 -27.40 19.77 29.32
CA MET A 1 -26.60 18.73 30.00
C MET A 1 -26.01 17.63 29.11
N ASN A 2 -26.04 17.74 27.77
CA ASN A 2 -25.52 16.71 26.86
C ASN A 2 -24.12 17.00 26.28
N GLY A 3 -23.54 18.15 26.59
CA GLY A 3 -22.18 18.52 26.07
C GLY A 3 -21.02 17.97 26.92
N LEU A 4 -21.24 17.70 28.20
CA LEU A 4 -20.19 17.23 29.12
C LEU A 4 -19.88 15.72 28.98
N LYS A 5 -20.80 14.90 28.44
CA LYS A 5 -20.56 13.45 28.20
C LYS A 5 -19.71 13.15 27.01
N LEU A 6 -19.56 14.07 26.03
CA LEU A 6 -18.71 13.88 24.86
C LEU A 6 -17.22 14.13 25.17
N LEU A 7 -16.91 14.98 26.14
CA LEU A 7 -15.53 15.28 26.53
C LEU A 7 -14.87 14.19 27.38
N THR A 8 -15.67 13.44 28.16
CA THR A 8 -15.13 12.34 28.98
C THR A 8 -14.78 11.10 28.18
N ASN A 9 -15.47 10.85 27.04
CA ASN A 9 -15.15 9.71 26.16
C ASN A 9 -13.90 9.94 25.29
N CYS A 10 -13.56 11.19 24.96
CA CYS A 10 -12.33 11.50 24.24
C CYS A 10 -11.06 11.21 25.07
N ASN A 11 -11.09 11.48 26.37
CA ASN A 11 -9.92 11.29 27.23
C ASN A 11 -9.57 9.80 27.42
N PHE A 12 -10.56 8.92 27.53
CA PHE A 12 -10.32 7.47 27.67
C PHE A 12 -9.68 6.87 26.41
N SER A 13 -10.11 7.30 25.23
CA SER A 13 -9.53 6.87 23.95
C SER A 13 -8.09 7.32 23.78
N TYR A 14 -7.74 8.54 24.21
CA TYR A 14 -6.36 9.05 24.17
C TYR A 14 -5.43 8.31 25.13
N TRP A 15 -5.87 8.03 26.35
CA TRP A 15 -5.11 7.26 27.32
C TRP A 15 -4.89 5.82 26.88
N PHE A 16 -5.90 5.20 26.28
CA PHE A 16 -5.78 3.85 25.70
C PHE A 16 -4.78 3.81 24.55
N LEU A 17 -4.81 4.79 23.64
CA LEU A 17 -3.85 4.92 22.54
C LEU A 17 -2.44 5.18 23.06
N LEU A 18 -2.26 6.02 24.07
CA LEU A 18 -0.96 6.27 24.72
C LEU A 18 -0.41 5.00 25.39
N LEU A 19 -1.25 4.25 26.05
CA LEU A 19 -0.87 2.99 26.71
C LEU A 19 -0.50 1.91 25.69
N LEU A 20 -1.25 1.82 24.60
CA LEU A 20 -0.93 0.93 23.46
C LEU A 20 0.40 1.34 22.82
N PHE A 21 0.63 2.63 22.62
CA PHE A 21 1.88 3.15 22.06
C PHE A 21 3.07 2.90 23.00
N ALA A 22 2.90 3.08 24.30
CA ALA A 22 3.92 2.77 25.31
C ALA A 22 4.24 1.27 25.36
N LEU A 23 3.23 0.39 25.25
CA LEU A 23 3.43 -1.06 25.19
C LEU A 23 4.21 -1.46 23.92
N ILE A 24 3.84 -0.91 22.77
CA ILE A 24 4.56 -1.14 21.51
C ILE A 24 6.00 -0.62 21.61
N ALA A 25 6.23 0.56 22.17
CA ALA A 25 7.55 1.12 22.36
C ALA A 25 8.42 0.26 23.33
N LEU A 26 7.82 -0.31 24.37
CA LEU A 26 8.49 -1.24 25.30
C LEU A 26 8.90 -2.55 24.61
N VAL A 27 8.00 -3.12 23.80
CA VAL A 27 8.30 -4.34 23.02
C VAL A 27 9.41 -4.07 22.01
N ILE A 28 9.32 -2.96 21.27
CA ILE A 28 10.37 -2.54 20.31
C ILE A 28 11.69 -2.28 21.05
N GLY A 29 11.65 -1.63 22.20
CA GLY A 29 12.83 -1.35 23.01
C GLY A 29 13.54 -2.62 23.50
N ASN A 30 12.80 -3.61 23.96
CA ASN A 30 13.35 -4.91 24.35
C ASN A 30 13.95 -5.66 23.17
N ILE A 31 13.29 -5.68 22.04
CA ILE A 31 13.81 -6.29 20.80
C ILE A 31 15.08 -5.56 20.36
N CYS A 32 15.09 -4.23 20.37
CA CYS A 32 16.30 -3.44 20.05
C CYS A 32 17.46 -3.74 21.00
N TYR A 33 17.19 -3.88 22.30
CA TYR A 33 18.22 -4.19 23.29
C TYR A 33 18.82 -5.60 23.07
N GLU A 34 18.00 -6.62 22.84
CA GLU A 34 18.48 -7.98 22.54
C GLU A 34 19.33 -8.03 21.28
N VAL A 35 18.94 -7.27 20.25
CA VAL A 35 19.68 -7.22 18.98
C VAL A 35 21.03 -6.54 19.15
N VAL A 36 21.05 -5.38 19.80
CA VAL A 36 22.30 -4.63 20.02
C VAL A 36 23.26 -5.43 20.88
N SER A 37 22.75 -6.17 21.88
CA SER A 37 23.59 -7.00 22.77
C SER A 37 24.18 -8.26 22.09
N LYS A 38 23.57 -8.74 21.00
CA LYS A 38 24.00 -9.95 20.27
C LYS A 38 24.60 -9.64 18.88
N LEU A 39 24.75 -8.36 18.51
CA LEU A 39 25.34 -7.94 17.23
C LEU A 39 26.85 -8.28 17.23
N ASN A 40 27.21 -9.32 16.48
CA ASN A 40 28.58 -9.56 16.08
C ASN A 40 28.86 -8.69 14.84
N ALA A 41 29.58 -7.57 15.04
CA ALA A 41 29.77 -6.54 14.00
C ALA A 41 30.43 -7.10 12.72
N GLN A 42 31.21 -8.16 12.82
CA GLN A 42 31.91 -8.77 11.71
C GLN A 42 31.00 -9.58 10.80
N SER A 43 30.11 -10.41 11.37
CA SER A 43 29.12 -11.17 10.58
C SER A 43 28.07 -10.29 9.92
N PHE A 44 27.79 -9.12 10.49
CA PHE A 44 26.89 -8.13 9.89
C PHE A 44 27.50 -7.48 8.65
N LEU A 45 28.79 -7.15 8.67
CA LEU A 45 29.47 -6.51 7.55
C LEU A 45 29.63 -7.44 6.34
N ASP A 46 29.87 -8.72 6.58
CA ASP A 46 30.07 -9.72 5.51
C ASP A 46 28.77 -9.99 4.70
N HIS A 47 27.61 -9.83 5.33
CA HIS A 47 26.30 -10.03 4.70
C HIS A 47 25.57 -8.71 4.38
N PHE A 48 26.20 -7.57 4.63
CA PHE A 48 25.55 -6.26 4.52
C PHE A 48 25.06 -5.95 3.11
N SER A 49 25.80 -6.31 2.07
CA SER A 49 25.40 -6.09 0.68
C SER A 49 24.15 -6.87 0.31
N ASP A 50 24.05 -8.13 0.72
CA ASP A 50 22.88 -8.98 0.45
C ASP A 50 21.64 -8.55 1.25
N LEU A 51 21.86 -8.03 2.46
CA LEU A 51 20.78 -7.45 3.26
C LEU A 51 20.26 -6.16 2.64
N LEU A 52 21.15 -5.28 2.20
CA LEU A 52 20.79 -4.00 1.58
C LEU A 52 19.96 -4.20 0.30
N THR A 53 20.34 -5.16 -0.54
CA THR A 53 19.58 -5.49 -1.76
C THR A 53 18.19 -6.03 -1.43
N SER A 54 18.08 -6.93 -0.45
CA SER A 54 16.80 -7.47 0.02
C SER A 54 15.88 -6.40 0.63
N ILE A 55 16.46 -5.46 1.41
CA ILE A 55 15.75 -4.30 1.97
C ILE A 55 15.21 -3.42 0.84
N SER A 56 16.08 -3.09 -0.11
CA SER A 56 15.72 -2.20 -1.22
C SER A 56 14.58 -2.79 -2.06
N ILE A 57 14.69 -4.06 -2.44
CA ILE A 57 13.65 -4.75 -3.22
C ILE A 57 12.33 -4.80 -2.45
N THR A 58 12.36 -5.18 -1.17
CA THR A 58 11.14 -5.21 -0.34
C THR A 58 10.51 -3.83 -0.22
N PHE A 59 11.34 -2.81 0.02
CA PHE A 59 10.89 -1.42 0.18
C PHE A 59 10.23 -0.89 -1.09
N PHE A 60 10.92 -0.97 -2.22
CA PHE A 60 10.41 -0.41 -3.48
C PHE A 60 9.18 -1.17 -3.98
N ASN A 61 9.18 -2.51 -3.94
CA ASN A 61 8.05 -3.30 -4.39
C ASN A 61 6.78 -3.02 -3.58
N ASN A 62 6.88 -2.92 -2.25
CA ASN A 62 5.74 -2.64 -1.39
C ASN A 62 5.21 -1.21 -1.55
N ILE A 63 6.10 -0.22 -1.71
CA ILE A 63 5.68 1.17 -1.96
C ILE A 63 4.97 1.28 -3.31
N ILE A 64 5.55 0.73 -4.36
CA ILE A 64 4.96 0.78 -5.71
C ILE A 64 3.60 0.08 -5.71
N ALA A 65 3.49 -1.10 -5.08
CA ALA A 65 2.22 -1.82 -4.95
C ALA A 65 1.17 -0.99 -4.21
N THR A 66 1.54 -0.33 -3.13
CA THR A 66 0.63 0.53 -2.37
C THR A 66 0.17 1.74 -3.17
N ILE A 67 1.07 2.42 -3.88
CA ILE A 67 0.72 3.56 -4.75
C ILE A 67 -0.23 3.11 -5.85
N LEU A 68 0.07 1.98 -6.49
CA LEU A 68 -0.77 1.40 -7.54
C LEU A 68 -2.17 1.05 -7.00
N ALA A 69 -2.26 0.43 -5.82
CA ALA A 69 -3.51 0.12 -5.15
C ALA A 69 -4.35 1.38 -4.87
N ILE A 70 -3.74 2.47 -4.40
CA ILE A 70 -4.41 3.75 -4.15
C ILE A 70 -5.00 4.33 -5.44
N ILE A 71 -4.22 4.35 -6.52
CA ILE A 71 -4.66 4.89 -7.82
C ILE A 71 -5.84 4.08 -8.36
N ILE A 72 -5.70 2.75 -8.42
CA ILE A 72 -6.76 1.86 -8.93
C ILE A 72 -8.02 1.96 -8.05
N ALA A 73 -7.85 1.96 -6.73
CA ALA A 73 -8.96 2.08 -5.79
C ALA A 73 -9.71 3.40 -5.97
N PHE A 74 -9.03 4.52 -6.16
CA PHE A 74 -9.67 5.81 -6.42
C PHE A 74 -10.50 5.80 -7.71
N LEU A 75 -9.93 5.27 -8.80
CA LEU A 75 -10.62 5.19 -10.09
C LEU A 75 -11.90 4.33 -9.99
N ILE A 76 -11.79 3.14 -9.39
CA ILE A 76 -12.93 2.24 -9.21
C ILE A 76 -13.97 2.86 -8.26
N THR A 77 -13.54 3.46 -7.16
CA THR A 77 -14.42 4.12 -6.20
C THR A 77 -15.24 5.22 -6.85
N ASN A 78 -14.59 6.08 -7.64
CA ASN A 78 -15.25 7.17 -8.34
C ASN A 78 -16.24 6.64 -9.42
N TYR A 79 -15.85 5.61 -10.16
CA TYR A 79 -16.71 4.97 -11.15
C TYR A 79 -17.98 4.38 -10.51
N LEU A 80 -17.84 3.60 -9.44
CA LEU A 80 -18.96 2.98 -8.74
C LEU A 80 -19.88 4.01 -8.08
N TYR A 81 -19.29 5.07 -7.50
CA TYR A 81 -20.03 6.15 -6.86
C TYR A 81 -20.91 6.91 -7.86
N ASN A 82 -20.40 7.24 -9.05
CA ASN A 82 -21.13 7.96 -10.08
C ASN A 82 -22.29 7.15 -10.69
N LYS A 83 -22.13 5.81 -10.76
CA LYS A 83 -23.17 4.94 -11.32
C LYS A 83 -24.24 4.51 -10.31
N ASN A 84 -24.14 4.91 -9.04
CA ASN A 84 -24.99 4.40 -7.96
C ASN A 84 -25.03 2.86 -7.89
N PHE A 85 -24.06 2.19 -8.52
CA PHE A 85 -23.98 0.75 -8.62
C PHE A 85 -23.15 0.22 -7.47
N PHE A 86 -23.79 0.06 -6.29
CA PHE A 86 -23.11 -0.42 -5.11
C PHE A 86 -23.76 -1.68 -4.57
N LYS A 87 -23.22 -2.83 -4.99
CA LYS A 87 -23.39 -4.09 -4.26
C LYS A 87 -22.14 -4.32 -3.39
N SER A 88 -22.17 -3.80 -2.16
CA SER A 88 -21.10 -4.00 -1.16
C SER A 88 -20.74 -5.47 -0.96
N SER A 89 -21.72 -6.36 -1.14
CA SER A 89 -21.56 -7.80 -0.98
C SER A 89 -20.45 -8.38 -1.85
N PHE A 90 -20.30 -7.92 -3.10
CA PHE A 90 -19.25 -8.42 -4.00
C PHE A 90 -17.84 -8.04 -3.51
N LEU A 91 -17.67 -6.80 -3.02
CA LEU A 91 -16.39 -6.36 -2.46
C LEU A 91 -16.04 -7.11 -1.17
N ILE A 92 -17.04 -7.39 -0.34
CA ILE A 92 -16.84 -8.16 0.89
C ILE A 92 -16.37 -9.59 0.57
N ILE A 93 -16.95 -10.24 -0.45
CA ILE A 93 -16.50 -11.56 -0.91
C ILE A 93 -15.03 -11.51 -1.36
N LEU A 94 -14.64 -10.49 -2.13
CA LEU A 94 -13.25 -10.35 -2.57
C LEU A 94 -12.26 -10.14 -1.41
N ILE A 95 -12.66 -9.39 -0.38
CA ILE A 95 -11.84 -9.18 0.82
C ILE A 95 -11.71 -10.48 1.63
N SER A 96 -12.77 -11.31 1.67
CA SER A 96 -12.81 -12.54 2.46
C SER A 96 -11.95 -13.67 1.88
N PHE A 97 -11.41 -13.50 0.66
CA PHE A 97 -10.59 -14.53 0.03
C PHE A 97 -9.27 -14.72 0.79
N PRO A 98 -8.90 -15.96 1.19
CA PRO A 98 -7.64 -16.23 1.88
C PRO A 98 -6.42 -15.80 1.05
N HIS A 99 -5.42 -15.19 1.68
CA HIS A 99 -4.23 -14.68 0.98
C HIS A 99 -3.48 -15.77 0.23
N ILE A 100 -3.24 -16.91 0.86
CA ILE A 100 -2.54 -18.07 0.25
C ILE A 100 -3.27 -18.54 -1.00
N SER A 101 -4.59 -18.72 -0.92
CA SER A 101 -5.40 -19.17 -2.07
C SER A 101 -5.35 -18.18 -3.23
N TYR A 102 -5.33 -16.87 -2.92
CA TYR A 102 -5.17 -15.84 -3.93
C TYR A 102 -3.79 -15.91 -4.60
N CYS A 103 -2.70 -16.04 -3.84
CA CYS A 103 -1.34 -16.17 -4.36
C CYS A 103 -1.19 -17.41 -5.26
N ILE A 104 -1.69 -18.57 -4.81
CA ILE A 104 -1.68 -19.80 -5.60
C ILE A 104 -2.47 -19.61 -6.88
N GLY A 105 -3.67 -19.01 -6.82
CA GLY A 105 -4.49 -18.73 -7.99
C GLY A 105 -3.77 -17.85 -9.02
N ILE A 106 -3.11 -16.77 -8.58
CA ILE A 106 -2.31 -15.90 -9.45
C ILE A 106 -1.15 -16.69 -10.08
N THR A 107 -0.45 -17.51 -9.30
CA THR A 107 0.63 -18.34 -9.83
C THR A 107 0.13 -19.26 -10.95
N TYR A 108 -1.00 -19.95 -10.77
CA TYR A 108 -1.59 -20.80 -11.81
C TYR A 108 -2.09 -20.04 -13.03
N LEU A 109 -2.53 -18.79 -12.86
CA LEU A 109 -2.96 -17.96 -13.98
C LEU A 109 -1.78 -17.48 -14.84
N PHE A 110 -0.69 -17.08 -14.19
CA PHE A 110 0.43 -16.40 -14.86
C PHE A 110 1.69 -17.26 -15.03
N ALA A 111 1.75 -18.48 -14.52
CA ALA A 111 2.90 -19.37 -14.73
C ALA A 111 3.20 -19.58 -16.23
N THR A 112 4.43 -19.92 -16.55
CA THR A 112 4.86 -20.24 -17.94
C THR A 112 4.02 -21.30 -18.61
N SER A 113 3.49 -22.26 -17.85
CA SER A 113 2.51 -23.28 -18.27
C SER A 113 1.08 -22.94 -17.80
N GLY A 114 0.83 -21.70 -17.36
CA GLY A 114 -0.41 -21.26 -16.76
C GLY A 114 -1.54 -21.03 -17.76
N PHE A 115 -2.69 -20.62 -17.24
CA PHE A 115 -3.89 -20.38 -18.05
C PHE A 115 -3.67 -19.36 -19.17
N PHE A 116 -3.07 -18.21 -18.84
CA PHE A 116 -2.84 -17.15 -19.83
C PHE A 116 -1.80 -17.57 -20.87
N ALA A 117 -0.73 -18.26 -20.49
CA ALA A 117 0.26 -18.77 -21.43
C ALA A 117 -0.38 -19.71 -22.46
N ARG A 118 -1.23 -20.65 -22.02
CA ARG A 118 -1.96 -21.57 -22.91
C ARG A 118 -2.96 -20.83 -23.78
N LEU A 119 -3.66 -19.82 -23.25
CA LEU A 119 -4.60 -19.01 -24.02
C LEU A 119 -3.89 -18.25 -25.14
N PHE A 120 -2.74 -17.66 -24.87
CA PHE A 120 -1.92 -16.96 -25.88
C PHE A 120 -1.34 -17.95 -26.91
N ALA A 121 -0.82 -19.09 -26.47
CA ALA A 121 -0.34 -20.13 -27.37
C ALA A 121 -1.43 -20.62 -28.35
N PHE A 122 -2.67 -20.74 -27.87
CA PHE A 122 -3.81 -21.10 -28.69
C PHE A 122 -4.08 -20.07 -29.82
N PHE A 123 -3.98 -18.77 -29.53
CA PHE A 123 -4.24 -17.71 -30.52
C PHE A 123 -3.06 -17.38 -31.42
N TYR A 124 -1.84 -17.45 -30.92
CA TYR A 124 -0.63 -16.96 -31.60
C TYR A 124 0.34 -18.08 -31.99
N GLY A 125 0.09 -19.33 -31.60
CA GLY A 125 0.90 -20.49 -31.98
C GLY A 125 2.33 -20.54 -31.39
N ASN A 126 2.69 -19.63 -30.53
CA ASN A 126 4.00 -19.56 -29.87
C ASN A 126 3.84 -19.59 -28.35
N ASP A 127 4.70 -20.35 -27.68
CA ASP A 127 4.83 -20.28 -26.22
C ASP A 127 5.45 -18.92 -25.87
N ILE A 128 4.61 -17.97 -25.54
CA ILE A 128 5.07 -16.68 -25.02
C ILE A 128 5.25 -16.86 -23.52
N PRO A 129 6.47 -16.78 -22.97
CA PRO A 129 6.69 -16.84 -21.54
C PRO A 129 6.10 -15.57 -20.92
N PHE A 130 4.90 -15.69 -20.36
CA PHE A 130 4.21 -14.56 -19.70
C PHE A 130 4.83 -14.22 -18.35
N ILE A 131 5.48 -15.22 -17.74
CA ILE A 131 6.28 -15.08 -16.54
C ILE A 131 7.54 -15.88 -16.78
N SER A 132 8.69 -15.21 -16.69
CA SER A 132 9.95 -15.95 -16.60
C SER A 132 9.94 -16.79 -15.32
N GLU A 133 10.74 -17.84 -15.34
CA GLU A 133 10.96 -18.68 -14.17
C GLU A 133 11.26 -17.84 -12.94
N ARG A 134 10.82 -18.31 -11.77
CA ARG A 134 11.06 -17.65 -10.48
C ARG A 134 12.50 -17.17 -10.40
N GLY A 135 12.70 -15.86 -10.28
CA GLY A 135 14.04 -15.28 -10.12
C GLY A 135 14.32 -14.02 -10.92
N ASP A 136 13.59 -13.78 -12.00
CA ASP A 136 13.82 -12.61 -12.86
C ASP A 136 13.03 -11.36 -12.39
N ALA A 137 13.39 -10.20 -12.96
CA ALA A 137 12.72 -8.92 -12.69
C ALA A 137 11.20 -8.96 -12.98
N SER A 138 10.73 -9.87 -13.83
CA SER A 138 9.33 -10.12 -14.11
C SER A 138 8.55 -10.63 -12.90
N SER A 139 9.18 -11.38 -11.98
CA SER A 139 8.54 -11.84 -10.74
C SER A 139 8.19 -10.67 -9.82
N SER A 140 9.01 -9.62 -9.79
CA SER A 140 8.72 -8.40 -9.02
C SER A 140 7.49 -7.67 -9.57
N LEU A 141 7.29 -7.61 -10.88
CA LEU A 141 6.11 -6.98 -11.50
C LEU A 141 4.81 -7.70 -11.11
N ILE A 142 4.82 -9.02 -11.15
CA ILE A 142 3.65 -9.81 -10.80
C ILE A 142 3.34 -9.70 -9.32
N TYR A 143 4.37 -9.73 -8.49
CA TYR A 143 4.24 -9.45 -7.06
C TYR A 143 3.55 -8.11 -6.81
N ILE A 144 4.05 -7.02 -7.44
CA ILE A 144 3.52 -5.66 -7.28
C ILE A 144 2.06 -5.58 -7.71
N ILE A 145 1.76 -6.10 -8.91
CA ILE A 145 0.40 -6.05 -9.46
C ILE A 145 -0.56 -6.88 -8.61
N SER A 146 -0.16 -8.09 -8.24
CA SER A 146 -0.99 -9.00 -7.45
C SER A 146 -1.28 -8.45 -6.07
N LEU A 147 -0.27 -7.93 -5.39
CA LEU A 147 -0.41 -7.30 -4.07
C LEU A 147 -1.32 -6.06 -4.16
N ALA A 148 -1.10 -5.21 -5.17
CA ALA A 148 -1.93 -4.03 -5.38
C ALA A 148 -3.40 -4.40 -5.59
N LEU A 149 -3.69 -5.34 -6.49
CA LEU A 149 -5.06 -5.77 -6.80
C LEU A 149 -5.76 -6.39 -5.59
N ARG A 150 -5.01 -7.06 -4.72
CA ARG A 150 -5.55 -7.67 -3.50
C ARG A 150 -6.04 -6.63 -2.51
N GLU A 151 -5.34 -5.49 -2.40
CA GLU A 151 -5.67 -4.43 -1.45
C GLU A 151 -6.76 -3.46 -1.97
N VAL A 152 -6.99 -3.43 -3.28
CA VAL A 152 -7.98 -2.55 -3.92
C VAL A 152 -9.39 -2.70 -3.33
N PRO A 153 -9.99 -3.91 -3.15
CA PRO A 153 -11.36 -4.02 -2.64
C PRO A 153 -11.56 -3.37 -1.26
N PHE A 154 -10.58 -3.49 -0.38
CA PHE A 154 -10.61 -2.86 0.94
C PHE A 154 -10.60 -1.33 0.84
N LEU A 155 -9.69 -0.77 0.03
CA LEU A 155 -9.64 0.67 -0.22
C LEU A 155 -10.90 1.20 -0.90
N VAL A 156 -11.47 0.46 -1.84
CA VAL A 156 -12.71 0.84 -2.52
C VAL A 156 -13.89 0.90 -1.54
N LEU A 157 -14.01 -0.09 -0.65
CA LEU A 157 -15.11 -0.14 0.31
C LEU A 157 -15.07 1.07 1.25
N ILE A 158 -13.91 1.40 1.80
CA ILE A 158 -13.76 2.58 2.65
C ILE A 158 -13.87 3.86 1.83
N GLY A 159 -13.26 3.88 0.65
CA GLY A 159 -13.26 5.04 -0.25
C GLY A 159 -14.67 5.47 -0.68
N LEU A 160 -15.58 4.53 -0.89
CA LEU A 160 -16.99 4.81 -1.18
C LEU A 160 -17.68 5.50 -0.01
N SER A 161 -17.39 5.06 1.21
CA SER A 161 -17.93 5.69 2.43
C SER A 161 -17.41 7.13 2.57
N VAL A 162 -16.15 7.38 2.22
CA VAL A 162 -15.55 8.71 2.20
C VAL A 162 -16.21 9.60 1.14
N LEU A 163 -16.39 9.12 -0.12
CA LEU A 163 -17.05 9.91 -1.17
C LEU A 163 -18.49 10.29 -0.81
N LYS A 164 -19.22 9.40 -0.15
CA LYS A 164 -20.56 9.69 0.39
C LYS A 164 -20.50 10.78 1.46
N LYS A 165 -19.58 10.68 2.41
CA LYS A 165 -19.41 11.63 3.50
C LYS A 165 -19.11 13.05 3.02
N ILE A 166 -18.27 13.20 1.98
CA ILE A 166 -17.90 14.51 1.42
C ILE A 166 -18.90 15.03 0.39
N ASN A 167 -19.97 14.28 0.07
CA ASN A 167 -20.93 14.62 -0.98
C ASN A 167 -20.25 14.94 -2.33
N ALA A 168 -19.37 14.03 -2.79
CA ALA A 168 -18.50 14.26 -3.95
C ALA A 168 -19.25 14.69 -5.22
N LEU A 169 -20.49 14.20 -5.46
CA LEU A 169 -21.33 14.64 -6.59
C LEU A 169 -21.71 16.11 -6.52
N GLN A 170 -21.95 16.65 -5.33
CA GLN A 170 -22.25 18.08 -5.18
C GLN A 170 -21.01 18.93 -5.50
N ILE A 171 -19.84 18.53 -5.00
CA ILE A 171 -18.57 19.19 -5.32
C ILE A 171 -18.34 19.16 -6.83
N GLN A 172 -18.55 18.01 -7.49
CA GLN A 172 -18.39 17.87 -8.92
C GLN A 172 -19.32 18.82 -9.70
N LYS A 173 -20.62 18.87 -9.34
CA LYS A 173 -21.60 19.77 -9.97
C LYS A 173 -21.20 21.25 -9.78
N GLN A 174 -20.77 21.66 -8.59
CA GLN A 174 -20.33 23.04 -8.32
C GLN A 174 -19.14 23.43 -9.21
N VAL A 175 -18.15 22.54 -9.37
CA VAL A 175 -16.98 22.79 -10.21
C VAL A 175 -17.33 22.87 -11.69
N LEU A 176 -18.31 22.09 -12.15
CA LEU A 176 -18.83 22.14 -13.52
C LEU A 176 -19.57 23.45 -13.80
N VAL A 177 -20.37 23.94 -12.85
CA VAL A 177 -21.06 25.24 -12.97
C VAL A 177 -20.05 26.39 -13.08
N LEU A 178 -18.89 26.26 -12.45
CA LEU A 178 -17.78 27.22 -12.58
C LEU A 178 -17.01 27.11 -13.91
N GLY A 179 -17.47 26.29 -14.87
CA GLY A 179 -16.88 26.14 -16.20
C GLY A 179 -15.65 25.22 -16.27
N HIS A 180 -15.35 24.46 -15.21
CA HIS A 180 -14.23 23.50 -15.22
C HIS A 180 -14.66 22.12 -15.73
N SER A 181 -13.69 21.36 -16.24
CA SER A 181 -13.94 19.99 -16.73
C SER A 181 -14.16 18.99 -15.58
N ASN A 182 -14.82 17.87 -15.92
CA ASN A 182 -15.00 16.74 -15.01
C ASN A 182 -13.68 16.21 -14.44
N LEU A 183 -12.63 16.14 -15.26
CA LEU A 183 -11.30 15.70 -14.82
C LEU A 183 -10.67 16.67 -13.81
N SER A 184 -10.85 17.97 -14.02
CA SER A 184 -10.39 18.98 -13.05
C SER A 184 -11.12 18.86 -11.72
N ALA A 185 -12.43 18.65 -11.74
CA ALA A 185 -13.22 18.42 -10.53
C ALA A 185 -12.72 17.20 -9.76
N LEU A 186 -12.47 16.11 -10.47
CA LEU A 186 -12.05 14.84 -9.90
C LEU A 186 -10.64 14.93 -9.33
N LEU A 187 -9.65 15.40 -10.10
CA LEU A 187 -8.23 15.39 -9.71
C LEU A 187 -7.86 16.53 -8.76
N CYS A 188 -8.42 17.74 -8.97
CA CYS A 188 -8.02 18.89 -8.17
C CYS A 188 -8.89 19.12 -6.93
N CYS A 189 -10.13 18.61 -6.91
CA CYS A 189 -11.04 18.84 -5.79
C CYS A 189 -11.34 17.56 -5.00
N ILE A 190 -11.80 16.50 -5.66
CA ILE A 190 -12.27 15.28 -4.98
C ILE A 190 -11.09 14.45 -4.49
N PHE A 191 -10.10 14.19 -5.35
CA PHE A 191 -8.96 13.31 -5.04
C PHE A 191 -8.16 13.77 -3.81
N PRO A 192 -7.79 15.05 -3.64
CA PRO A 192 -7.04 15.49 -2.45
C PRO A 192 -7.82 15.33 -1.15
N ILE A 193 -9.14 15.60 -1.16
CA ILE A 193 -9.99 15.45 0.01
C ILE A 193 -10.16 13.96 0.36
N TRP A 194 -10.39 13.14 -0.66
CA TRP A 194 -10.49 11.68 -0.53
C TRP A 194 -9.18 11.10 0.03
N LEU A 195 -8.04 11.44 -0.56
CA LEU A 195 -6.73 10.96 -0.16
C LEU A 195 -6.40 11.32 1.29
N LYS A 196 -6.70 12.55 1.71
CA LYS A 196 -6.54 12.99 3.10
C LYS A 196 -7.39 12.15 4.07
N SER A 197 -8.61 11.83 3.68
CA SER A 197 -9.52 11.02 4.51
C SER A 197 -9.15 9.53 4.54
N MET A 198 -8.41 9.06 3.53
CA MET A 198 -7.92 7.69 3.43
C MET A 198 -6.59 7.45 4.17
N GLY A 199 -6.07 8.43 4.90
CA GLY A 199 -4.76 8.32 5.56
C GLY A 199 -4.62 7.10 6.47
N LEU A 200 -5.59 6.85 7.34
CA LEU A 200 -5.57 5.68 8.26
C LEU A 200 -5.71 4.33 7.51
N PRO A 201 -6.66 4.12 6.58
CA PRO A 201 -6.70 2.93 5.73
C PRO A 201 -5.40 2.66 4.97
N ILE A 202 -4.76 3.70 4.42
CA ILE A 202 -3.49 3.57 3.71
C ILE A 202 -2.39 3.10 4.66
N LEU A 203 -2.33 3.66 5.89
CA LEU A 203 -1.38 3.23 6.91
C LEU A 203 -1.53 1.74 7.23
N ILE A 204 -2.76 1.26 7.40
CA ILE A 204 -3.04 -0.16 7.64
C ILE A 204 -2.50 -1.03 6.49
N ILE A 205 -2.76 -0.64 5.24
CA ILE A 205 -2.32 -1.40 4.07
C ILE A 205 -0.80 -1.42 3.96
N VAL A 206 -0.11 -0.29 4.16
CA VAL A 206 1.36 -0.25 4.13
C VAL A 206 1.94 -1.22 5.15
N THR A 207 1.46 -1.16 6.39
CA THR A 207 1.92 -2.06 7.44
C THR A 207 1.69 -3.53 7.08
N PHE A 208 0.52 -3.82 6.50
CA PHE A 208 0.18 -5.16 6.04
C PHE A 208 1.10 -5.64 4.90
N CYS A 209 1.35 -4.80 3.87
CA CYS A 209 2.25 -5.15 2.77
C CYS A 209 3.67 -5.47 3.26
N PHE A 210 4.17 -4.75 4.26
CA PHE A 210 5.50 -5.00 4.82
C PHE A 210 5.57 -6.23 5.74
N SER A 211 4.46 -6.68 6.31
CA SER A 211 4.42 -7.89 7.16
C SER A 211 4.03 -9.16 6.40
N ASN A 212 3.66 -9.06 5.14
CA ASN A 212 3.11 -10.18 4.38
C ASN A 212 4.21 -11.12 3.87
N TYR A 213 4.33 -12.29 4.51
CA TYR A 213 5.24 -13.35 4.10
C TYR A 213 4.72 -14.15 2.90
N GLU A 214 3.41 -14.42 2.85
CA GLU A 214 2.80 -15.33 1.87
C GLU A 214 3.02 -14.83 0.43
N PHE A 215 2.76 -13.55 0.17
CA PHE A 215 3.04 -12.94 -1.13
C PHE A 215 4.52 -12.95 -1.48
N SER A 216 5.36 -12.64 -0.50
CA SER A 216 6.81 -12.58 -0.70
C SER A 216 7.40 -13.94 -1.03
N SER A 217 6.91 -15.02 -0.41
CA SER A 217 7.42 -16.38 -0.63
C SER A 217 6.92 -17.03 -1.91
N ILE A 218 5.67 -16.74 -2.32
CA ILE A 218 5.04 -17.41 -3.47
C ILE A 218 5.28 -16.63 -4.77
N LEU A 219 5.13 -15.31 -4.75
CA LEU A 219 5.17 -14.42 -5.92
C LEU A 219 6.40 -13.52 -5.96
N GLY A 220 7.13 -13.37 -4.84
CA GLY A 220 8.31 -12.53 -4.78
C GLY A 220 9.51 -13.10 -5.53
N PRO A 221 10.54 -12.26 -5.81
CA PRO A 221 11.79 -12.70 -6.41
C PRO A 221 12.52 -13.69 -5.49
N GLN A 222 13.16 -14.71 -6.11
CA GLN A 222 13.91 -15.72 -5.35
C GLN A 222 15.33 -15.25 -5.00
N PHE A 223 15.94 -14.45 -5.86
CA PHE A 223 17.28 -13.92 -5.65
C PHE A 223 17.33 -12.44 -6.09
N PRO A 224 17.70 -11.55 -5.14
CA PRO A 224 17.78 -11.77 -3.70
C PRO A 224 16.38 -11.91 -3.06
N HIS A 225 16.27 -12.76 -2.06
CA HIS A 225 15.02 -12.95 -1.31
C HIS A 225 14.57 -11.66 -0.64
N MET A 226 13.24 -11.45 -0.59
CA MET A 226 12.65 -10.38 0.21
C MET A 226 12.90 -10.60 1.70
N ILE A 227 12.97 -9.52 2.48
CA ILE A 227 13.28 -9.60 3.93
C ILE A 227 12.35 -10.56 4.67
N ASN A 228 11.05 -10.52 4.40
CA ASN A 228 10.05 -11.36 5.06
C ASN A 228 10.36 -12.85 4.89
N VAL A 229 10.87 -13.25 3.72
CA VAL A 229 11.29 -14.63 3.44
C VAL A 229 12.54 -14.98 4.24
N LYS A 230 13.54 -14.10 4.25
CA LYS A 230 14.77 -14.32 5.02
C LYS A 230 14.52 -14.46 6.53
N ILE A 231 13.56 -13.72 7.09
CA ILE A 231 13.19 -13.85 8.51
C ILE A 231 12.69 -15.25 8.81
N ILE A 232 11.78 -15.77 7.97
CA ILE A 232 11.20 -17.09 8.17
C ILE A 232 12.22 -18.20 7.92
N GLU A 233 13.05 -18.08 6.89
CA GLU A 233 14.16 -19.02 6.63
C GLU A 233 15.16 -19.06 7.79
N SER A 234 15.48 -17.89 8.36
CA SER A 234 16.34 -17.82 9.54
C SER A 234 15.71 -18.47 10.78
N TRP A 235 14.39 -18.35 10.94
CA TRP A 235 13.64 -18.98 12.03
C TRP A 235 13.68 -20.50 11.97
N TYR A 236 13.54 -21.07 10.78
CA TYR A 236 13.54 -22.53 10.58
C TYR A 236 14.94 -23.11 10.36
N SER A 237 15.98 -22.28 10.32
CA SER A 237 17.34 -22.78 10.13
C SER A 237 17.86 -23.48 11.39
N THR A 238 18.70 -24.49 11.19
CA THR A 238 19.44 -25.15 12.26
C THR A 238 20.75 -24.42 12.59
N ASN A 239 21.15 -23.44 11.78
CA ASN A 239 22.35 -22.64 11.96
C ASN A 239 22.14 -21.56 13.02
N PHE A 240 22.92 -21.61 14.09
CA PHE A 240 22.83 -20.66 15.19
C PHE A 240 23.06 -19.20 14.73
N ASP A 241 23.98 -18.99 13.79
CA ASP A 241 24.30 -17.67 13.25
C ASP A 241 23.11 -17.05 12.51
N LEU A 242 22.34 -17.84 11.75
CA LEU A 242 21.14 -17.39 11.05
C LEU A 242 20.00 -17.06 12.00
N ILE A 243 19.84 -17.84 13.09
CA ILE A 243 18.85 -17.55 14.13
C ILE A 243 19.20 -16.22 14.84
N GLN A 244 20.47 -15.97 15.07
CA GLN A 244 20.93 -14.71 15.67
C GLN A 244 20.67 -13.51 14.76
N GLN A 245 20.79 -13.68 13.44
CA GLN A 245 20.48 -12.63 12.46
C GLN A 245 18.98 -12.32 12.38
N MET A 246 18.09 -13.25 12.70
CA MET A 246 16.65 -13.08 12.62
C MET A 246 16.16 -11.83 13.38
N ASN A 247 16.66 -11.61 14.59
CA ASN A 247 16.27 -10.45 15.39
C ASN A 247 16.62 -9.13 14.70
N SER A 248 17.80 -9.06 14.06
CA SER A 248 18.22 -7.87 13.30
C SER A 248 17.34 -7.65 12.07
N LEU A 249 16.95 -8.71 11.36
CA LEU A 249 16.04 -8.63 10.21
C LEU A 249 14.66 -8.12 10.61
N ILE A 250 14.11 -8.55 11.74
CA ILE A 250 12.82 -8.06 12.25
C ILE A 250 12.87 -6.55 12.51
N ILE A 251 13.94 -6.05 13.16
CA ILE A 251 14.06 -4.60 13.39
C ILE A 251 14.18 -3.84 12.08
N ILE A 252 14.97 -4.33 11.15
CA ILE A 252 15.13 -3.72 9.83
C ILE A 252 13.79 -3.64 9.11
N THR A 253 12.94 -4.67 9.20
CA THR A 253 11.59 -4.62 8.58
C THR A 253 10.70 -3.59 9.27
N ILE A 254 10.74 -3.48 10.59
CA ILE A 254 9.99 -2.46 11.33
C ILE A 254 10.48 -1.05 10.92
N LEU A 255 11.77 -0.81 10.89
CA LEU A 255 12.33 0.48 10.47
C LEU A 255 12.02 0.81 9.03
N SER A 256 12.10 -0.16 8.11
CA SER A 256 11.76 0.02 6.70
C SER A 256 10.26 0.31 6.52
N SER A 257 9.38 -0.30 7.29
CA SER A 257 7.94 0.00 7.25
C SER A 257 7.64 1.42 7.76
N ILE A 258 8.28 1.87 8.84
CA ILE A 258 8.16 3.24 9.35
C ILE A 258 8.67 4.24 8.31
N LEU A 259 9.81 3.96 7.67
CA LEU A 259 10.36 4.78 6.60
C LEU A 259 9.40 4.85 5.40
N ALA A 260 8.78 3.73 5.02
CA ALA A 260 7.78 3.70 3.95
C ALA A 260 6.53 4.53 4.30
N LEU A 261 6.06 4.46 5.53
CA LEU A 261 4.94 5.28 6.01
C LEU A 261 5.26 6.77 5.96
N THR A 262 6.44 7.16 6.42
CA THR A 262 6.86 8.58 6.39
C THR A 262 7.04 9.08 4.95
N THR A 263 7.66 8.30 4.07
CA THR A 263 7.84 8.67 2.65
C THR A 263 6.50 8.81 1.94
N LEU A 264 5.56 7.88 2.11
CA LEU A 264 4.23 7.97 1.53
C LEU A 264 3.45 9.16 2.10
N TYR A 265 3.53 9.41 3.40
CA TYR A 265 2.90 10.59 4.00
C TYR A 265 3.43 11.90 3.39
N ILE A 266 4.75 12.03 3.26
CA ILE A 266 5.38 13.21 2.64
C ILE A 266 4.93 13.35 1.18
N LEU A 267 4.94 12.26 0.40
CA LEU A 267 4.48 12.27 -0.99
C LEU A 267 3.01 12.70 -1.10
N MET A 268 2.15 12.21 -0.21
CA MET A 268 0.74 12.63 -0.15
C MET A 268 0.60 14.12 0.14
N GLN A 269 1.36 14.66 1.09
CA GLN A 269 1.31 16.10 1.43
C GLN A 269 1.81 16.97 0.27
N ILE A 270 2.90 16.59 -0.39
CA ILE A 270 3.43 17.27 -1.58
C ILE A 270 2.40 17.26 -2.70
N LEU A 271 1.79 16.10 -2.98
CA LEU A 271 0.79 15.96 -4.03
C LEU A 271 -0.46 16.81 -3.74
N ILE A 272 -0.95 16.80 -2.52
CA ILE A 272 -2.08 17.63 -2.09
C ILE A 272 -1.74 19.13 -2.22
N GLY A 273 -0.53 19.53 -1.80
CA GLY A 273 -0.04 20.90 -1.93
C GLY A 273 0.07 21.35 -3.39
N TYR A 274 0.64 20.51 -4.25
CA TYR A 274 0.75 20.76 -5.70
C TYR A 274 -0.62 20.94 -6.36
N LEU A 275 -1.56 20.04 -6.10
CA LEU A 275 -2.91 20.09 -6.66
C LEU A 275 -3.69 21.33 -6.17
N LYS A 276 -3.48 21.73 -4.91
CA LYS A 276 -4.06 22.95 -4.35
C LYS A 276 -3.52 24.22 -5.03
N ASN A 277 -2.21 24.29 -5.27
CA ASN A 277 -1.58 25.44 -5.94
C ASN A 277 -2.01 25.56 -7.41
N LYS A 278 -2.13 24.45 -8.12
CA LYS A 278 -2.62 24.43 -9.52
C LYS A 278 -4.05 24.99 -9.61
N LYS A 279 -4.90 24.78 -8.60
CA LYS A 279 -6.25 25.34 -8.52
C LYS A 279 -6.23 26.87 -8.42
N PHE A 280 -5.30 27.46 -7.68
CA PHE A 280 -5.15 28.91 -7.55
C PHE A 280 -4.64 29.58 -8.82
N SER A 281 -3.70 28.96 -9.53
CA SER A 281 -3.17 29.47 -10.81
C SER A 281 -4.25 29.50 -11.90
N ALA A 282 -5.11 28.50 -11.97
CA ALA A 282 -6.21 28.47 -12.94
C ALA A 282 -7.27 29.59 -12.67
N SER A 283 -7.54 29.93 -11.39
CA SER A 283 -8.46 31.03 -11.04
C SER A 283 -7.88 32.41 -11.31
N SER A 284 -6.57 32.57 -11.18
CA SER A 284 -5.85 33.82 -11.48
C SER A 284 -5.91 34.18 -12.98
N ASN A 285 -5.82 33.20 -13.87
CA ASN A 285 -5.95 33.42 -15.31
C ASN A 285 -7.37 33.81 -15.73
N TYR A 286 -8.41 33.43 -15.00
CA TYR A 286 -9.78 33.86 -15.24
C TYR A 286 -10.01 35.33 -14.86
N ASN A 287 -9.41 35.82 -13.79
CA ASN A 287 -9.49 37.21 -13.38
C ASN A 287 -8.78 38.16 -14.37
N LEU A 288 -7.70 37.71 -15.02
CA LEU A 288 -7.03 38.46 -16.08
C LEU A 288 -7.86 38.52 -17.37
N PHE A 289 -8.69 37.52 -17.66
CA PHE A 289 -9.56 37.51 -18.84
C PHE A 289 -10.83 38.37 -18.67
N LEU A 290 -11.29 38.58 -17.45
CA LEU A 290 -12.45 39.45 -17.15
C LEU A 290 -12.06 40.93 -16.97
N LEU A 291 -10.78 41.23 -16.74
CA LEU A 291 -10.27 42.62 -16.65
C LEU A 291 -9.79 43.18 -18.00
N GLY A 292 -9.82 42.38 -19.05
CA GLY A 292 -9.44 42.72 -20.43
C GLY A 292 -10.59 42.95 -21.39
N LYS A 293 -11.83 43.26 -20.88
CA LYS A 293 -12.96 43.70 -21.68
C LYS A 293 -13.46 45.05 -21.19
#